data_6029816d92b080d38817c0460c25a037
#
_entry.id   6029816d92b080d38817c0460c25a037
#
_cell.length_a   1.000
_cell.length_b   1.000
_cell.length_c   1.000
_cell.angle_alpha   90.00
_cell.angle_beta   90.00
_cell.angle_gamma   90.00
#
_symmetry.space_group_name_H-M   'P 1'
#
loop_
_entity.id
_entity.type
_entity.pdbx_description
1 polymer ?
#
loop_
_entity_poly.entity_id
_entity_poly.type
_entity_poly.pdbx_seq_one_letter_code
_entity_poly.pdbx_strand_id
1 'polypeptide(L)'
;MMLAAALILPGGNVSGGASDDFTITQFTVTGNQANLVWSGGRPGYQVQTRPDLTANWVNVGSPTSNAVATVPVNGASAFFRVVSDFTARYQVVFDATWSQATHPTNWPANAHWSGLVGGTHNDAVHFFRLGETSSEGIRRMAELGQQATLLSEVAAAQTNGTALFQLAGLGLSASPGSRLLVFPQAMSRDYQLVTLCSMIAPSPDWFVGVDSLSLIENGQWVSNKVVTLYGNDAGTDSGASYGSPDLVTVPRGVATQFTGFPAIQNGVIVPFGTFTFTRLD
;
A
#
# COMPACT_ATOMS: atom_id res chain seq x y z
N MET A 1 44.12 -14.16 -9.94
CA MET A 1 43.05 -14.96 -10.55
C MET A 1 41.79 -14.65 -9.74
N MET A 2 40.87 -13.84 -10.31
CA MET A 2 39.61 -13.55 -9.65
C MET A 2 38.70 -14.79 -9.70
N LEU A 3 38.22 -15.24 -8.58
CA LEU A 3 37.25 -16.32 -8.50
C LEU A 3 35.84 -15.69 -8.38
N ALA A 4 35.07 -15.74 -9.45
CA ALA A 4 33.67 -15.34 -9.43
C ALA A 4 32.79 -16.56 -9.64
N ALA A 5 31.78 -16.74 -8.77
CA ALA A 5 30.82 -17.83 -8.85
C ALA A 5 29.40 -17.26 -8.86
N ALA A 6 28.54 -17.80 -9.71
CA ALA A 6 27.11 -17.52 -9.68
C ALA A 6 26.42 -18.57 -8.82
N LEU A 7 25.68 -18.12 -7.80
CA LEU A 7 24.89 -18.99 -6.94
C LEU A 7 23.42 -18.87 -7.36
N ILE A 8 22.85 -19.99 -7.83
CA ILE A 8 21.42 -20.09 -8.13
C ILE A 8 20.73 -20.47 -6.83
N LEU A 9 19.92 -19.58 -6.27
CA LEU A 9 19.00 -19.90 -5.16
C LEU A 9 17.58 -19.90 -5.71
N PRO A 10 16.79 -20.96 -5.50
CA PRO A 10 15.38 -20.93 -5.84
C PRO A 10 14.68 -19.87 -4.97
N GLY A 11 13.92 -18.99 -5.60
CA GLY A 11 13.05 -18.03 -4.90
C GLY A 11 12.01 -18.81 -4.08
N GLY A 12 11.75 -18.36 -2.86
CA GLY A 12 10.79 -19.01 -1.98
C GLY A 12 9.39 -19.08 -2.60
N ASN A 13 8.80 -20.27 -2.56
CA ASN A 13 7.46 -20.55 -3.09
C ASN A 13 6.40 -19.67 -2.44
N VAL A 14 5.74 -18.85 -3.27
CA VAL A 14 4.39 -18.32 -2.98
C VAL A 14 3.45 -18.97 -3.99
N SER A 15 2.49 -19.72 -3.50
CA SER A 15 1.54 -20.49 -4.30
C SER A 15 0.67 -19.59 -5.18
N GLY A 16 0.62 -19.89 -6.49
CA GLY A 16 -0.37 -19.40 -7.43
C GLY A 16 0.13 -18.37 -8.43
N GLY A 17 0.89 -18.80 -9.44
CA GLY A 17 1.38 -17.99 -10.57
C GLY A 17 2.65 -18.59 -11.14
N ALA A 18 3.01 -18.29 -12.39
CA ALA A 18 4.23 -18.78 -13.03
C ALA A 18 5.41 -18.73 -12.05
N SER A 19 6.20 -19.82 -11.97
CA SER A 19 7.31 -19.94 -11.02
C SER A 19 8.27 -18.75 -11.16
N ASP A 20 8.60 -18.10 -10.06
CA ASP A 20 9.63 -17.07 -9.99
C ASP A 20 11.06 -17.67 -10.05
N ASP A 21 11.19 -18.89 -10.57
CA ASP A 21 12.46 -19.59 -10.70
C ASP A 21 13.33 -18.92 -11.74
N PHE A 22 14.48 -18.47 -11.30
CA PHE A 22 15.51 -17.90 -12.15
C PHE A 22 16.56 -18.95 -12.50
N THR A 23 17.02 -18.92 -13.72
CA THR A 23 18.21 -19.67 -14.12
C THR A 23 19.21 -18.71 -14.74
N ILE A 24 20.39 -18.54 -14.14
CA ILE A 24 21.49 -17.85 -14.79
C ILE A 24 21.97 -18.76 -15.93
N THR A 25 21.73 -18.33 -17.17
CA THR A 25 22.04 -19.09 -18.37
C THR A 25 23.43 -18.79 -18.92
N GLN A 26 23.96 -17.60 -18.58
CA GLN A 26 25.33 -17.22 -18.96
C GLN A 26 25.92 -16.33 -17.85
N PHE A 27 27.19 -16.60 -17.53
CA PHE A 27 27.99 -15.80 -16.63
C PHE A 27 29.42 -15.69 -17.20
N THR A 28 29.86 -14.46 -17.46
CA THR A 28 31.21 -14.17 -17.95
C THR A 28 31.82 -13.03 -17.18
N VAL A 29 33.14 -13.09 -16.98
CA VAL A 29 33.90 -12.00 -16.36
C VAL A 29 34.94 -11.51 -17.37
N THR A 30 34.94 -10.20 -17.64
CA THR A 30 35.91 -9.54 -18.51
C THR A 30 36.47 -8.33 -17.76
N GLY A 31 37.76 -8.39 -17.45
CA GLY A 31 38.39 -7.40 -16.57
C GLY A 31 37.75 -7.43 -15.18
N ASN A 32 37.23 -6.30 -14.75
CA ASN A 32 36.51 -6.13 -13.48
C ASN A 32 34.99 -6.06 -13.64
N GLN A 33 34.46 -6.58 -14.75
CA GLN A 33 33.00 -6.59 -15.00
C GLN A 33 32.51 -8.04 -15.10
N ALA A 34 31.41 -8.35 -14.42
CA ALA A 34 30.65 -9.57 -14.57
C ALA A 34 29.43 -9.28 -15.45
N ASN A 35 29.23 -10.06 -16.49
CA ASN A 35 28.04 -10.07 -17.32
C ASN A 35 27.20 -11.29 -16.98
N LEU A 36 25.97 -11.08 -16.57
CA LEU A 36 24.99 -12.10 -16.20
C LEU A 36 23.84 -12.06 -17.20
N VAL A 37 23.47 -13.23 -17.72
CA VAL A 37 22.24 -13.44 -18.48
C VAL A 37 21.44 -14.50 -17.78
N TRP A 38 20.13 -14.31 -17.67
CA TRP A 38 19.23 -15.25 -16.99
C TRP A 38 17.93 -15.44 -17.77
N SER A 39 17.18 -16.45 -17.39
CA SER A 39 15.82 -16.72 -17.86
C SER A 39 14.92 -17.00 -16.67
N GLY A 40 13.61 -16.86 -16.90
CA GLY A 40 12.60 -17.02 -15.84
C GLY A 40 12.42 -15.77 -15.00
N GLY A 41 11.55 -15.88 -13.99
CA GLY A 41 11.13 -14.77 -13.14
C GLY A 41 10.32 -13.70 -13.88
N ARG A 42 10.00 -12.63 -13.19
CA ARG A 42 9.29 -11.46 -13.74
C ARG A 42 10.18 -10.23 -13.70
N PRO A 43 10.05 -9.30 -14.67
CA PRO A 43 10.80 -8.04 -14.69
C PRO A 43 10.70 -7.25 -13.39
N GLY A 44 11.75 -6.52 -13.07
CA GLY A 44 12.01 -5.94 -11.75
C GLY A 44 13.17 -6.71 -11.11
N TYR A 45 14.14 -7.11 -11.95
CA TYR A 45 15.30 -7.86 -11.51
C TYR A 45 16.31 -6.97 -10.81
N GLN A 46 16.89 -7.47 -9.72
CA GLN A 46 18.00 -6.84 -9.02
C GLN A 46 19.16 -7.82 -8.91
N VAL A 47 20.31 -7.43 -9.42
CA VAL A 47 21.55 -8.17 -9.15
C VAL A 47 22.06 -7.82 -7.77
N GLN A 48 22.44 -8.83 -7.00
CA GLN A 48 23.06 -8.69 -5.70
C GLN A 48 24.44 -9.36 -5.71
N THR A 49 25.36 -8.82 -4.91
CA THR A 49 26.71 -9.35 -4.73
C THR A 49 27.06 -9.49 -3.26
N ARG A 50 28.00 -10.39 -2.98
CA ARG A 50 28.70 -10.50 -1.68
C ARG A 50 30.12 -11.00 -1.89
N PRO A 51 31.11 -10.61 -1.05
CA PRO A 51 32.49 -11.01 -1.22
C PRO A 51 32.79 -12.46 -0.81
N ASP A 52 31.96 -13.03 0.11
CA ASP A 52 32.09 -14.40 0.62
C ASP A 52 30.71 -14.98 1.02
N LEU A 53 30.68 -16.25 1.39
CA LEU A 53 29.44 -16.98 1.68
C LEU A 53 28.79 -16.57 3.02
N THR A 54 29.48 -15.86 3.87
CA THR A 54 28.99 -15.42 5.19
C THR A 54 28.51 -13.97 5.21
N ALA A 55 28.97 -13.16 4.25
CA ALA A 55 28.61 -11.76 4.11
C ALA A 55 27.15 -11.59 3.64
N ASN A 56 26.55 -10.46 4.02
CA ASN A 56 25.23 -10.08 3.55
C ASN A 56 25.24 -9.77 2.05
N TRP A 57 24.10 -10.06 1.38
CA TRP A 57 23.88 -9.66 0.00
C TRP A 57 23.68 -8.15 -0.10
N VAL A 58 24.32 -7.50 -1.05
CA VAL A 58 24.22 -6.06 -1.31
C VAL A 58 23.79 -5.86 -2.76
N ASN A 59 22.86 -4.94 -3.01
CA ASN A 59 22.45 -4.58 -4.36
C ASN A 59 23.62 -4.00 -5.15
N VAL A 60 23.75 -4.41 -6.41
CA VAL A 60 24.74 -3.86 -7.36
C VAL A 60 24.04 -3.45 -8.65
N GLY A 61 24.34 -2.23 -9.09
CA GLY A 61 23.61 -1.61 -10.21
C GLY A 61 22.16 -1.24 -9.85
N SER A 62 21.48 -0.63 -10.80
CA SER A 62 20.04 -0.35 -10.71
C SER A 62 19.23 -1.57 -11.10
N PRO A 63 18.00 -1.73 -10.58
CA PRO A 63 17.08 -2.75 -11.08
C PRO A 63 16.85 -2.61 -12.58
N THR A 64 16.62 -3.75 -13.23
CA THR A 64 16.42 -3.82 -14.67
C THR A 64 15.18 -4.66 -15.02
N SER A 65 14.51 -4.30 -16.10
CA SER A 65 13.49 -5.15 -16.73
C SER A 65 14.08 -6.16 -17.72
N ASN A 66 15.36 -6.00 -18.10
CA ASN A 66 16.03 -6.89 -19.03
C ASN A 66 16.63 -8.08 -18.28
N ALA A 67 16.59 -9.25 -18.89
CA ALA A 67 17.17 -10.49 -18.35
C ALA A 67 18.71 -10.55 -18.57
N VAL A 68 19.37 -9.41 -18.48
CA VAL A 68 20.82 -9.25 -18.60
C VAL A 68 21.29 -8.07 -17.77
N ALA A 69 22.45 -8.19 -17.12
CA ALA A 69 23.11 -7.10 -16.44
C ALA A 69 24.63 -7.24 -16.50
N THR A 70 25.30 -6.10 -16.58
CA THR A 70 26.75 -6.00 -16.42
C THR A 70 27.04 -5.22 -15.14
N VAL A 71 27.76 -5.81 -14.22
CA VAL A 71 28.01 -5.27 -12.88
C VAL A 71 29.49 -5.36 -12.50
N PRO A 72 30.01 -4.42 -11.69
CA PRO A 72 31.41 -4.46 -11.27
C PRO A 72 31.69 -5.66 -10.37
N VAL A 73 32.89 -6.24 -10.54
CA VAL A 73 33.49 -7.23 -9.65
C VAL A 73 34.48 -6.51 -8.75
N ASN A 74 34.15 -6.38 -7.48
CA ASN A 74 34.99 -5.71 -6.50
C ASN A 74 35.68 -6.75 -5.59
N GLY A 75 36.99 -6.61 -5.40
CA GLY A 75 37.79 -7.53 -4.57
C GLY A 75 38.32 -8.76 -5.29
N ALA A 76 38.92 -9.68 -4.52
CA ALA A 76 39.55 -10.90 -5.03
C ALA A 76 38.56 -12.01 -5.36
N SER A 77 37.36 -11.97 -4.76
CA SER A 77 36.24 -12.89 -5.00
C SER A 77 34.91 -12.14 -4.92
N ALA A 78 33.91 -12.61 -5.66
CA ALA A 78 32.55 -12.12 -5.59
C ALA A 78 31.57 -13.23 -5.97
N PHE A 79 30.47 -13.27 -5.23
CA PHE A 79 29.32 -14.10 -5.53
C PHE A 79 28.18 -13.20 -6.02
N PHE A 80 27.43 -13.68 -6.99
CA PHE A 80 26.31 -12.95 -7.56
C PHE A 80 25.03 -13.78 -7.50
N ARG A 81 23.91 -13.11 -7.30
CA ARG A 81 22.58 -13.66 -7.54
C ARG A 81 21.68 -12.63 -8.21
N VAL A 82 20.64 -13.10 -8.86
CA VAL A 82 19.54 -12.28 -9.36
C VAL A 82 18.33 -12.53 -8.47
N VAL A 83 17.66 -11.49 -8.05
CA VAL A 83 16.38 -11.56 -7.31
C VAL A 83 15.34 -10.75 -8.07
N SER A 84 14.08 -11.13 -7.96
CA SER A 84 12.97 -10.32 -8.47
C SER A 84 12.53 -9.36 -7.40
N ASP A 85 12.43 -8.08 -7.75
CA ASP A 85 11.74 -7.06 -6.94
C ASP A 85 10.30 -6.87 -7.45
N PHE A 86 9.72 -7.94 -8.03
CA PHE A 86 8.38 -7.89 -8.60
C PHE A 86 7.30 -7.81 -7.50
N THR A 87 7.54 -8.39 -6.35
CA THR A 87 6.62 -8.38 -5.20
C THR A 87 7.25 -7.74 -3.98
N ALA A 88 6.42 -7.23 -3.09
CA ALA A 88 6.84 -6.71 -1.79
C ALA A 88 5.76 -6.96 -0.73
N ARG A 89 6.18 -7.31 0.48
CA ARG A 89 5.30 -7.46 1.63
C ARG A 89 5.23 -6.17 2.42
N TYR A 90 4.03 -5.81 2.81
CA TYR A 90 3.79 -4.58 3.58
C TYR A 90 2.95 -4.83 4.83
N GLN A 91 3.11 -3.93 5.76
CA GLN A 91 2.15 -3.63 6.81
C GLN A 91 1.82 -2.15 6.78
N VAL A 92 0.68 -1.79 7.34
CA VAL A 92 0.31 -0.39 7.58
C VAL A 92 -0.06 -0.20 9.05
N VAL A 93 0.45 0.87 9.64
CA VAL A 93 -0.01 1.37 10.93
C VAL A 93 -0.92 2.56 10.68
N PHE A 94 -2.16 2.46 11.12
CA PHE A 94 -3.06 3.60 11.27
C PHE A 94 -2.81 4.21 12.64
N ASP A 95 -2.30 5.42 12.68
CA ASP A 95 -2.09 6.20 13.90
C ASP A 95 -3.08 7.38 13.91
N ALA A 96 -4.18 7.19 14.63
CA ALA A 96 -5.25 8.17 14.75
C ALA A 96 -4.90 9.20 15.83
N THR A 97 -4.74 10.45 15.42
CA THR A 97 -4.45 11.59 16.31
C THR A 97 -5.71 12.43 16.62
N TRP A 98 -6.84 12.10 15.99
CA TRP A 98 -8.13 12.72 16.24
C TRP A 98 -8.50 12.60 17.72
N SER A 99 -8.65 13.74 18.41
CA SER A 99 -8.88 13.84 19.85
C SER A 99 -9.61 15.13 20.19
N GLN A 100 -10.15 15.23 21.39
CA GLN A 100 -10.75 16.48 21.86
C GLN A 100 -9.74 17.66 21.87
N ALA A 101 -8.46 17.39 22.07
CA ALA A 101 -7.43 18.43 22.03
C ALA A 101 -7.16 18.94 20.62
N THR A 102 -7.17 18.06 19.61
CA THR A 102 -6.91 18.41 18.20
C THR A 102 -8.16 18.89 17.48
N HIS A 103 -9.35 18.41 17.86
CA HIS A 103 -10.65 18.71 17.24
C HIS A 103 -11.70 19.02 18.33
N PRO A 104 -11.55 20.13 19.07
CA PRO A 104 -12.40 20.42 20.23
C PRO A 104 -13.86 20.74 19.87
N THR A 105 -14.10 21.22 18.64
CA THR A 105 -15.44 21.66 18.23
C THR A 105 -16.36 20.48 18.04
N ASN A 106 -17.43 20.41 18.84
CA ASN A 106 -18.46 19.39 18.78
C ASN A 106 -17.93 17.95 18.95
N TRP A 107 -16.89 17.79 19.79
CA TRP A 107 -16.25 16.51 20.06
C TRP A 107 -17.23 15.44 20.54
N PRO A 108 -17.34 14.28 19.88
CA PRO A 108 -18.26 13.23 20.30
C PRO A 108 -17.67 12.42 21.47
N ALA A 109 -18.49 12.14 22.49
CA ALA A 109 -18.05 11.42 23.71
C ALA A 109 -17.58 9.98 23.43
N ASN A 110 -18.04 9.37 22.34
CA ASN A 110 -17.74 8.00 21.93
C ASN A 110 -16.90 7.94 20.63
N ALA A 111 -16.00 8.88 20.46
CA ALA A 111 -15.11 8.93 19.28
C ALA A 111 -14.35 7.61 19.08
N HIS A 112 -14.52 7.00 17.92
CA HIS A 112 -13.92 5.71 17.55
C HIS A 112 -13.75 5.61 16.02
N TRP A 113 -13.21 4.50 15.53
CA TRP A 113 -12.97 4.28 14.11
C TRP A 113 -13.52 2.92 13.68
N SER A 114 -14.12 2.87 12.51
CA SER A 114 -14.50 1.59 11.91
C SER A 114 -13.28 0.73 11.57
N GLY A 115 -13.51 -0.52 11.18
CA GLY A 115 -12.46 -1.36 10.66
C GLY A 115 -11.82 -0.78 9.40
N LEU A 116 -10.51 -0.97 9.26
CA LEU A 116 -9.78 -0.63 8.04
C LEU A 116 -10.26 -1.51 6.89
N VAL A 117 -10.59 -0.92 5.74
CA VAL A 117 -11.13 -1.66 4.59
C VAL A 117 -10.66 -1.08 3.26
N GLY A 118 -10.36 -1.95 2.31
CA GLY A 118 -9.93 -1.59 0.97
C GLY A 118 -9.31 -2.75 0.22
N GLY A 119 -8.32 -2.47 -0.62
CA GLY A 119 -7.64 -3.48 -1.41
C GLY A 119 -6.42 -2.96 -2.14
N THR A 120 -5.65 -3.88 -2.71
CA THR A 120 -4.57 -3.58 -3.64
C THR A 120 -5.05 -3.80 -5.08
N HIS A 121 -4.69 -2.90 -5.97
CA HIS A 121 -5.23 -2.89 -7.34
C HIS A 121 -4.27 -2.22 -8.33
N ASN A 122 -4.62 -2.27 -9.61
CA ASN A 122 -3.97 -1.52 -10.68
C ASN A 122 -4.73 -0.21 -10.99
N ASP A 123 -4.31 0.51 -12.01
CA ASP A 123 -4.89 1.80 -12.42
C ASP A 123 -6.22 1.69 -13.21
N ALA A 124 -6.65 0.46 -13.54
CA ALA A 124 -7.91 0.22 -14.24
C ALA A 124 -9.14 0.28 -13.30
N VAL A 125 -8.94 0.33 -11.98
CA VAL A 125 -10.01 0.46 -10.99
C VAL A 125 -9.58 1.41 -9.86
N HIS A 126 -10.56 2.12 -9.30
CA HIS A 126 -10.45 2.82 -8.01
C HIS A 126 -11.70 2.52 -7.19
N PHE A 127 -11.59 2.55 -5.88
CA PHE A 127 -12.71 2.24 -4.98
C PHE A 127 -13.37 3.50 -4.42
N PHE A 128 -12.63 4.61 -4.36
CA PHE A 128 -13.20 5.96 -4.25
C PHE A 128 -12.27 6.95 -4.95
N ARG A 129 -12.78 8.13 -5.25
CA ARG A 129 -12.00 9.26 -5.76
C ARG A 129 -12.69 10.56 -5.37
N LEU A 130 -11.92 11.53 -4.90
CA LEU A 130 -12.45 12.87 -4.63
C LEU A 130 -12.94 13.50 -5.93
N GLY A 131 -14.13 14.10 -5.88
CA GLY A 131 -14.82 14.66 -7.03
C GLY A 131 -15.73 13.68 -7.78
N GLU A 132 -15.78 12.41 -7.35
CA GLU A 132 -16.66 11.38 -7.93
C GLU A 132 -17.71 10.91 -6.91
N THR A 133 -18.82 10.41 -7.40
CA THR A 133 -19.90 9.84 -6.56
C THR A 133 -19.40 8.56 -5.89
N SER A 134 -19.55 8.46 -4.59
CA SER A 134 -19.15 7.30 -3.80
C SER A 134 -19.91 6.03 -4.18
N SER A 135 -19.20 4.90 -4.24
CA SER A 135 -19.80 3.58 -4.40
C SER A 135 -20.70 3.22 -3.21
N GLU A 136 -21.48 2.16 -3.35
CA GLU A 136 -22.27 1.64 -2.23
C GLU A 136 -21.37 1.11 -1.11
N GLY A 137 -20.19 0.57 -1.46
CA GLY A 137 -19.20 0.12 -0.51
C GLY A 137 -18.64 1.26 0.34
N ILE A 138 -18.28 2.38 -0.29
CA ILE A 138 -17.82 3.59 0.43
C ILE A 138 -18.95 4.17 1.28
N ARG A 139 -20.16 4.29 0.75
CA ARG A 139 -21.32 4.76 1.53
C ARG A 139 -21.50 3.96 2.81
N ARG A 140 -21.61 2.64 2.71
CA ARG A 140 -21.82 1.78 3.88
C ARG A 140 -20.66 1.79 4.86
N MET A 141 -19.45 1.93 4.37
CA MET A 141 -18.28 2.10 5.23
C MET A 141 -18.34 3.44 5.96
N ALA A 142 -18.63 4.53 5.25
CA ALA A 142 -18.59 5.89 5.78
C ALA A 142 -19.77 6.24 6.70
N GLU A 143 -20.99 5.71 6.43
CA GLU A 143 -22.18 5.93 7.27
C GLU A 143 -22.29 4.93 8.42
N LEU A 144 -21.94 3.65 8.17
CA LEU A 144 -22.30 2.54 9.08
C LEU A 144 -21.07 1.78 9.61
N GLY A 145 -19.87 2.12 9.17
CA GLY A 145 -18.64 1.39 9.51
C GLY A 145 -18.58 -0.05 8.93
N GLN A 146 -19.44 -0.38 7.96
CA GLN A 146 -19.58 -1.72 7.39
C GLN A 146 -18.54 -1.97 6.29
N GLN A 147 -17.76 -3.03 6.44
CA GLN A 147 -16.70 -3.39 5.48
C GLN A 147 -17.21 -4.27 4.33
N ALA A 148 -18.26 -5.08 4.55
CA ALA A 148 -18.63 -6.18 3.67
C ALA A 148 -18.91 -5.77 2.22
N THR A 149 -19.59 -4.65 1.98
CA THR A 149 -19.93 -4.21 0.62
C THR A 149 -18.69 -3.74 -0.13
N LEU A 150 -17.80 -2.97 0.50
CA LEU A 150 -16.55 -2.55 -0.13
C LEU A 150 -15.63 -3.75 -0.41
N LEU A 151 -15.56 -4.71 0.49
CA LEU A 151 -14.84 -5.96 0.23
C LEU A 151 -15.44 -6.74 -0.94
N SER A 152 -16.77 -6.74 -1.12
CA SER A 152 -17.41 -7.35 -2.28
C SER A 152 -17.06 -6.62 -3.59
N GLU A 153 -16.94 -5.30 -3.57
CA GLU A 153 -16.47 -4.51 -4.71
C GLU A 153 -15.02 -4.85 -5.07
N VAL A 154 -14.14 -4.99 -4.06
CA VAL A 154 -12.76 -5.45 -4.27
C VAL A 154 -12.73 -6.89 -4.83
N ALA A 155 -13.58 -7.80 -4.32
CA ALA A 155 -13.68 -9.17 -4.85
C ALA A 155 -14.13 -9.20 -6.32
N ALA A 156 -15.07 -8.34 -6.71
CA ALA A 156 -15.47 -8.20 -8.10
C ALA A 156 -14.30 -7.70 -8.97
N ALA A 157 -13.53 -6.74 -8.49
CA ALA A 157 -12.33 -6.25 -9.16
C ALA A 157 -11.25 -7.34 -9.27
N GLN A 158 -11.09 -8.22 -8.26
CA GLN A 158 -10.21 -9.39 -8.35
C GLN A 158 -10.66 -10.35 -9.46
N THR A 159 -11.96 -10.62 -9.55
CA THR A 159 -12.52 -11.46 -10.61
C THR A 159 -12.28 -10.87 -12.02
N ASN A 160 -12.28 -9.55 -12.12
CA ASN A 160 -12.01 -8.81 -13.36
C ASN A 160 -10.50 -8.64 -13.64
N GLY A 161 -9.61 -9.14 -12.77
CA GLY A 161 -8.15 -8.99 -12.92
C GLY A 161 -7.64 -7.55 -12.69
N THR A 162 -8.39 -6.70 -11.98
CA THR A 162 -8.00 -5.31 -11.69
C THR A 162 -7.60 -5.07 -10.24
N ALA A 163 -7.85 -6.04 -9.34
CA ALA A 163 -7.37 -6.04 -7.96
C ALA A 163 -6.66 -7.36 -7.62
N LEU A 164 -5.76 -7.34 -6.60
CA LEU A 164 -5.02 -8.53 -6.19
C LEU A 164 -5.58 -9.16 -4.93
N PHE A 165 -5.79 -8.37 -3.86
CA PHE A 165 -6.37 -8.85 -2.61
C PHE A 165 -7.09 -7.75 -1.84
N GLN A 166 -7.99 -8.19 -0.99
CA GLN A 166 -8.73 -7.38 -0.04
C GLN A 166 -7.84 -7.00 1.15
N LEU A 167 -8.06 -5.82 1.70
CA LEU A 167 -7.52 -5.37 2.96
C LEU A 167 -8.67 -5.20 3.96
N ALA A 168 -8.63 -5.93 5.06
CA ALA A 168 -9.61 -5.88 6.13
C ALA A 168 -8.91 -5.91 7.48
N GLY A 169 -9.10 -4.89 8.28
CA GLY A 169 -8.53 -4.74 9.62
C GLY A 169 -9.58 -4.40 10.65
N LEU A 170 -9.20 -4.53 11.91
CA LEU A 170 -10.04 -4.10 13.03
C LEU A 170 -10.03 -2.57 13.13
N GLY A 171 -11.09 -2.02 13.70
CA GLY A 171 -11.18 -0.61 14.06
C GLY A 171 -10.49 -0.27 15.40
N LEU A 172 -10.66 0.97 15.80
CA LEU A 172 -10.26 1.48 17.11
C LEU A 172 -11.52 1.79 17.93
N SER A 173 -11.66 1.16 19.09
CA SER A 173 -12.79 1.37 19.98
C SER A 173 -12.79 2.76 20.66
N ALA A 174 -11.71 3.50 20.54
CA ALA A 174 -11.56 4.87 21.03
C ALA A 174 -10.56 5.64 20.15
N SER A 175 -10.65 6.98 20.16
CA SER A 175 -9.71 7.89 19.54
C SER A 175 -9.19 8.88 20.59
N PRO A 176 -7.87 9.21 20.58
CA PRO A 176 -6.81 8.72 19.69
C PRO A 176 -6.42 7.26 19.94
N GLY A 177 -5.69 6.67 18.99
CA GLY A 177 -5.23 5.29 19.11
C GLY A 177 -4.49 4.81 17.86
N SER A 178 -3.96 3.59 17.91
CA SER A 178 -3.20 3.02 16.81
C SER A 178 -3.65 1.61 16.44
N ARG A 179 -3.61 1.27 15.16
CA ARG A 179 -3.96 -0.04 14.62
C ARG A 179 -2.98 -0.50 13.57
N LEU A 180 -2.42 -1.69 13.78
CA LEU A 180 -1.61 -2.39 12.79
C LEU A 180 -2.51 -3.27 11.90
N LEU A 181 -2.25 -3.23 10.59
CA LEU A 181 -2.75 -4.18 9.60
C LEU A 181 -1.58 -4.72 8.79
N VAL A 182 -1.31 -6.02 8.92
CA VAL A 182 -0.35 -6.73 8.06
C VAL A 182 -1.09 -7.18 6.80
N PHE A 183 -0.51 -6.93 5.64
CA PHE A 183 -1.12 -7.35 4.38
C PHE A 183 -1.15 -8.88 4.29
N PRO A 184 -2.24 -9.49 3.81
CA PRO A 184 -2.42 -10.94 3.84
C PRO A 184 -1.42 -11.68 2.96
N GLN A 185 -0.93 -11.01 1.91
CA GLN A 185 0.08 -11.54 0.99
C GLN A 185 0.94 -10.40 0.42
N ALA A 186 1.97 -10.75 -0.36
CA ALA A 186 2.78 -9.76 -1.05
C ALA A 186 1.98 -9.03 -2.14
N MET A 187 2.17 -7.73 -2.26
CA MET A 187 1.74 -6.94 -3.42
C MET A 187 2.59 -7.33 -4.63
N SER A 188 2.08 -7.08 -5.83
CA SER A 188 2.87 -7.20 -7.06
C SER A 188 2.91 -5.88 -7.82
N ARG A 189 3.88 -5.72 -8.71
CA ARG A 189 3.99 -4.52 -9.54
C ARG A 189 2.80 -4.31 -10.46
N ASP A 190 2.08 -5.38 -10.82
CA ASP A 190 0.84 -5.29 -11.61
C ASP A 190 -0.32 -4.69 -10.81
N TYR A 191 -0.25 -4.70 -9.46
CA TYR A 191 -1.27 -4.24 -8.53
C TYR A 191 -0.63 -3.43 -7.40
N GLN A 192 0.13 -2.42 -7.78
CA GLN A 192 0.99 -1.63 -6.89
C GLN A 192 0.26 -0.54 -6.10
N LEU A 193 -1.02 -0.32 -6.38
CA LEU A 193 -1.83 0.72 -5.76
C LEU A 193 -2.58 0.17 -4.56
N VAL A 194 -2.71 1.00 -3.54
CA VAL A 194 -3.47 0.71 -2.31
C VAL A 194 -4.59 1.73 -2.17
N THR A 195 -5.81 1.24 -2.01
CA THR A 195 -6.92 2.01 -1.45
C THR A 195 -7.26 1.44 -0.08
N LEU A 196 -7.30 2.30 0.95
CA LEU A 196 -7.58 1.90 2.33
C LEU A 196 -8.31 3.01 3.06
N CYS A 197 -9.42 2.69 3.71
CA CYS A 197 -10.31 3.66 4.34
C CYS A 197 -10.74 3.21 5.74
N SER A 198 -11.20 4.17 6.55
CA SER A 198 -11.89 3.96 7.84
C SER A 198 -12.86 5.10 8.11
N MET A 199 -14.06 4.78 8.62
CA MET A 199 -15.04 5.77 9.04
C MET A 199 -14.54 6.53 10.27
N ILE A 200 -14.77 7.83 10.31
CA ILE A 200 -14.69 8.68 11.49
C ILE A 200 -16.00 8.50 12.27
N ALA A 201 -16.01 7.80 13.39
CA ALA A 201 -17.26 7.45 14.06
C ALA A 201 -17.39 8.03 15.47
N PRO A 202 -18.57 8.59 15.82
CA PRO A 202 -19.74 8.75 14.95
C PRO A 202 -19.57 9.89 13.95
N SER A 203 -20.22 9.78 12.81
CA SER A 203 -20.35 10.88 11.83
C SER A 203 -21.45 10.53 10.82
N PRO A 204 -21.92 11.50 10.02
CA PRO A 204 -22.90 11.24 8.96
C PRO A 204 -22.38 10.22 7.95
N ASP A 205 -21.31 10.59 7.22
CA ASP A 205 -20.67 9.78 6.18
C ASP A 205 -19.18 10.15 6.00
N TRP A 206 -18.54 10.46 7.15
CA TRP A 206 -17.16 10.96 7.12
C TRP A 206 -16.14 9.85 7.29
N PHE A 207 -15.06 9.94 6.54
CA PHE A 207 -14.00 8.92 6.57
C PHE A 207 -12.61 9.51 6.33
N VAL A 208 -11.59 8.75 6.64
CA VAL A 208 -10.21 8.97 6.20
C VAL A 208 -9.79 7.85 5.28
N GLY A 209 -8.83 8.13 4.40
CA GLY A 209 -8.30 7.08 3.54
C GLY A 209 -7.28 7.56 2.54
N VAL A 210 -6.71 6.60 1.83
CA VAL A 210 -5.88 6.79 0.64
C VAL A 210 -6.57 6.18 -0.57
N ASP A 211 -6.57 6.91 -1.67
CA ASP A 211 -7.03 6.45 -2.98
C ASP A 211 -5.84 6.16 -3.86
N SER A 212 -5.77 4.95 -4.37
CA SER A 212 -4.80 4.56 -5.41
C SER A 212 -3.36 4.95 -5.06
N LEU A 213 -2.98 4.82 -3.78
CA LEU A 213 -1.64 5.16 -3.30
C LEU A 213 -0.61 4.20 -3.87
N SER A 214 0.35 4.71 -4.66
CA SER A 214 1.47 3.89 -5.12
C SER A 214 2.50 3.68 -4.00
N LEU A 215 2.91 2.43 -3.80
CA LEU A 215 4.05 2.05 -2.96
C LEU A 215 5.33 1.84 -3.77
N ILE A 216 5.33 2.31 -5.03
CA ILE A 216 6.52 2.38 -5.88
C ILE A 216 6.85 3.84 -6.16
N GLU A 217 8.11 4.23 -5.88
CA GLU A 217 8.67 5.53 -6.20
C GLU A 217 10.01 5.34 -6.92
N ASN A 218 10.24 6.12 -7.97
CA ASN A 218 11.44 6.01 -8.80
C ASN A 218 11.72 4.57 -9.29
N GLY A 219 10.65 3.82 -9.57
CA GLY A 219 10.74 2.43 -10.01
C GLY A 219 11.07 1.40 -8.91
N GLN A 220 11.13 1.81 -7.63
CA GLN A 220 11.44 0.96 -6.48
C GLN A 220 10.28 0.89 -5.50
N TRP A 221 10.08 -0.29 -4.87
CA TRP A 221 9.24 -0.39 -3.70
C TRP A 221 9.80 0.47 -2.57
N VAL A 222 8.96 1.34 -2.00
CA VAL A 222 9.38 2.18 -0.87
C VAL A 222 9.54 1.33 0.39
N SER A 223 10.59 1.57 1.17
CA SER A 223 10.81 0.88 2.45
C SER A 223 9.86 1.38 3.53
N ASN A 224 9.52 2.67 3.47
CA ASN A 224 8.58 3.32 4.40
C ASN A 224 7.89 4.48 3.70
N LYS A 225 6.57 4.62 3.91
CA LYS A 225 5.79 5.75 3.39
C LYS A 225 4.76 6.18 4.42
N VAL A 226 4.88 7.43 4.86
CA VAL A 226 3.91 8.07 5.77
C VAL A 226 2.97 8.94 4.96
N VAL A 227 1.66 8.77 5.17
CA VAL A 227 0.62 9.56 4.53
C VAL A 227 -0.22 10.23 5.60
N THR A 228 -0.29 11.55 5.57
CA THR A 228 -1.17 12.34 6.43
C THR A 228 -2.61 12.18 5.98
N LEU A 229 -3.50 11.89 6.92
CA LEU A 229 -4.91 11.62 6.66
C LEU A 229 -5.75 12.85 7.01
N TYR A 230 -6.39 13.39 5.99
CA TYR A 230 -7.42 14.41 6.15
C TYR A 230 -8.79 13.76 6.06
N GLY A 231 -9.78 14.39 6.70
CA GLY A 231 -11.15 13.90 6.67
C GLY A 231 -11.80 14.16 5.31
N ASN A 232 -12.61 13.20 4.87
CA ASN A 232 -13.40 13.27 3.66
C ASN A 232 -14.88 13.06 4.02
N ASP A 233 -15.73 13.69 3.23
CA ASP A 233 -17.17 13.53 3.18
C ASP A 233 -17.50 12.64 1.98
N ALA A 234 -18.32 11.60 2.15
CA ALA A 234 -18.65 10.69 1.07
C ALA A 234 -19.75 11.22 0.13
N GLY A 235 -20.40 12.31 0.48
CA GLY A 235 -21.48 12.93 -0.30
C GLY A 235 -22.79 12.15 -0.25
N THR A 236 -22.99 11.32 0.75
CA THR A 236 -24.13 10.40 0.86
C THR A 236 -25.11 10.75 1.99
N ASP A 237 -24.66 11.51 2.97
CA ASP A 237 -25.46 12.05 4.08
C ASP A 237 -25.18 13.54 4.27
N SER A 238 -26.23 14.36 4.44
CA SER A 238 -26.14 15.81 4.57
C SER A 238 -25.99 16.30 6.03
N GLY A 239 -25.74 15.40 6.97
CA GLY A 239 -25.52 15.73 8.36
C GLY A 239 -24.33 16.65 8.56
N ALA A 240 -24.49 17.70 9.38
CA ALA A 240 -23.49 18.77 9.51
C ALA A 240 -22.60 18.64 10.76
N SER A 241 -22.76 17.58 11.56
CA SER A 241 -22.01 17.37 12.80
C SER A 241 -21.85 15.88 13.11
N TYR A 242 -20.94 15.55 14.02
CA TYR A 242 -20.68 14.16 14.46
C TYR A 242 -21.94 13.42 14.95
N GLY A 243 -22.86 14.11 15.57
CA GLY A 243 -24.11 13.52 16.13
C GLY A 243 -25.35 13.86 15.32
N SER A 244 -25.22 14.28 14.06
CA SER A 244 -26.38 14.55 13.21
C SER A 244 -27.24 13.30 13.06
N PRO A 245 -28.58 13.42 13.05
CA PRO A 245 -29.42 12.32 12.60
C PRO A 245 -29.16 12.01 11.13
N ASP A 246 -29.46 10.78 10.76
CA ASP A 246 -29.35 10.27 9.38
C ASP A 246 -30.17 11.16 8.42
N LEU A 247 -29.51 11.73 7.43
CA LEU A 247 -30.07 12.68 6.47
C LEU A 247 -29.57 12.38 5.04
N VAL A 248 -30.15 11.36 4.45
CA VAL A 248 -29.75 10.85 3.13
C VAL A 248 -29.73 11.94 2.06
N THR A 249 -28.60 12.10 1.40
CA THR A 249 -28.41 13.03 0.27
C THR A 249 -28.98 12.43 -1.04
N VAL A 250 -29.97 13.11 -1.64
CA VAL A 250 -30.60 12.68 -2.89
C VAL A 250 -30.69 13.86 -3.87
N PRO A 251 -30.12 13.74 -5.07
CA PRO A 251 -29.16 12.72 -5.51
C PRO A 251 -27.88 12.73 -4.70
N ARG A 252 -27.14 11.62 -4.64
CA ARG A 252 -25.84 11.57 -3.97
C ARG A 252 -24.92 12.64 -4.53
N GLY A 253 -24.18 13.30 -3.64
CA GLY A 253 -23.10 14.21 -3.98
C GLY A 253 -21.84 13.45 -4.42
N VAL A 254 -20.76 14.18 -4.56
CA VAL A 254 -19.41 13.63 -4.82
C VAL A 254 -18.60 13.60 -3.53
N ALA A 255 -17.67 12.68 -3.43
CA ALA A 255 -16.73 12.64 -2.32
C ALA A 255 -15.85 13.90 -2.33
N THR A 256 -15.72 14.56 -1.17
CA THR A 256 -14.92 15.79 -1.03
C THR A 256 -14.02 15.72 0.19
N GLN A 257 -12.87 16.38 0.15
CA GLN A 257 -12.05 16.58 1.34
C GLN A 257 -12.57 17.77 2.14
N PHE A 258 -12.51 17.70 3.47
CA PHE A 258 -12.91 18.80 4.32
C PHE A 258 -12.06 20.06 4.07
N THR A 259 -12.75 21.17 3.89
CA THR A 259 -12.16 22.52 3.86
C THR A 259 -12.69 23.40 4.99
N GLY A 260 -13.58 22.85 5.84
CA GLY A 260 -14.26 23.50 6.94
C GLY A 260 -14.37 22.60 8.18
N PHE A 261 -15.40 22.84 8.99
CA PHE A 261 -15.77 21.92 10.08
C PHE A 261 -15.99 20.50 9.52
N PRO A 262 -15.54 19.44 10.21
CA PRO A 262 -14.96 19.42 11.57
C PRO A 262 -13.42 19.58 11.59
N ALA A 263 -12.77 19.73 10.46
CA ALA A 263 -11.31 19.65 10.32
C ALA A 263 -10.58 20.97 10.53
N ILE A 264 -11.28 22.13 10.60
CA ILE A 264 -10.60 23.43 10.79
C ILE A 264 -10.48 23.78 12.28
N GLN A 265 -9.23 24.07 12.68
CA GLN A 265 -8.91 24.66 13.97
C GLN A 265 -8.05 25.92 13.75
N ASN A 266 -8.49 27.05 14.31
CA ASN A 266 -7.76 28.34 14.15
C ASN A 266 -7.42 28.69 12.70
N GLY A 267 -8.30 28.36 11.75
CA GLY A 267 -8.09 28.62 10.32
C GLY A 267 -7.14 27.63 9.60
N VAL A 268 -6.70 26.59 10.28
CA VAL A 268 -5.82 25.56 9.71
C VAL A 268 -6.56 24.22 9.64
N ILE A 269 -6.42 23.49 8.53
CA ILE A 269 -6.94 22.13 8.40
C ILE A 269 -6.07 21.20 9.23
N VAL A 270 -6.67 20.51 10.21
CA VAL A 270 -5.99 19.59 11.12
C VAL A 270 -6.19 18.16 10.63
N PRO A 271 -5.12 17.35 10.50
CA PRO A 271 -5.23 15.97 10.10
C PRO A 271 -5.83 15.10 11.23
N PHE A 272 -6.50 14.04 10.82
CA PHE A 272 -7.09 13.05 11.73
C PHE A 272 -6.11 11.94 12.15
N GLY A 273 -4.98 11.82 11.47
CA GLY A 273 -3.96 10.81 11.74
C GLY A 273 -3.02 10.60 10.57
N THR A 274 -2.37 9.45 10.59
CA THR A 274 -1.47 9.00 9.51
C THR A 274 -1.67 7.52 9.18
N PHE A 275 -1.40 7.15 7.93
CA PHE A 275 -1.03 5.79 7.58
C PHE A 275 0.48 5.71 7.37
N THR A 276 1.13 4.77 8.06
CA THR A 276 2.55 4.47 7.86
C THR A 276 2.67 3.08 7.26
N PHE A 277 2.99 3.03 5.97
CA PHE A 277 3.28 1.79 5.25
C PHE A 277 4.74 1.43 5.43
N THR A 278 5.03 0.18 5.84
CA THR A 278 6.40 -0.32 6.04
C THR A 278 6.56 -1.63 5.28
N ARG A 279 7.61 -1.72 4.45
CA ARG A 279 8.01 -2.94 3.77
C ARG A 279 8.61 -3.93 4.76
N LEU A 280 8.30 -5.23 4.62
CA LEU A 280 8.66 -6.29 5.55
C LEU A 280 9.76 -7.22 5.02
N ASP A 281 10.12 -7.12 3.73
CA ASP A 281 11.09 -8.00 3.04
C ASP A 281 12.21 -7.23 2.35
#